data_38381dbbcfdf8d37432c55a8bc9e0492
#
_entry.id   38381dbbcfdf8d37432c55a8bc9e0492
#
_cell.length_a   1.000
_cell.length_b   1.000
_cell.length_c   1.000
_cell.angle_alpha   90.00
_cell.angle_beta   90.00
_cell.angle_gamma   90.00
#
_symmetry.space_group_name_H-M   'P 1'
#
loop_
_entity.id
_entity.type
_entity.pdbx_description
1 polymer ?
#
loop_
_entity_poly.entity_id
_entity_poly.type
_entity_poly.pdbx_seq_one_letter_code
_entity_poly.pdbx_strand_id
1 'polypeptide(L)'
;MKYCFPYISKLGSLAAVVLTLNACKDLPKSIETNTLKSTENKEVSAPIVYVNSDSLLSKYEYFKVIKAKFEGKSKKAQDDLKSKGAAFQREVAAYQQGANTMSADQRASTEQRLARKQQELQGYQQNAGTALQNEEGIENEKLYNKVAEYLKKHAKLKGYKMVLTYSKSNSAILFADESLDVTKEVIKGLNEEYKPAK
;
A
#
# COMPACT_ATOMS: atom_id res chain seq x y z
N MET A 1 29.32 -23.81 7.47
CA MET A 1 29.86 -23.76 8.85
C MET A 1 28.83 -24.34 9.77
N LYS A 2 29.18 -25.49 10.34
CA LYS A 2 28.34 -26.28 11.27
C LYS A 2 28.58 -25.78 12.68
N TYR A 3 27.54 -25.49 13.42
CA TYR A 3 27.62 -25.38 14.88
C TYR A 3 26.68 -26.39 15.53
N CYS A 4 27.30 -27.37 16.18
CA CYS A 4 26.70 -28.34 17.07
C CYS A 4 26.35 -27.70 18.41
N PHE A 5 25.18 -28.03 18.96
CA PHE A 5 24.84 -27.86 20.35
C PHE A 5 25.09 -29.14 21.12
N PRO A 6 25.71 -29.11 22.30
CA PRO A 6 25.76 -30.25 23.17
C PRO A 6 24.65 -30.24 24.23
N TYR A 7 24.06 -31.40 24.38
CA TYR A 7 23.23 -31.90 25.47
C TYR A 7 23.93 -31.76 26.86
N ILE A 8 23.18 -31.29 27.86
CA ILE A 8 23.52 -31.57 29.27
C ILE A 8 22.27 -32.00 30.01
N SER A 9 22.26 -33.29 30.36
CA SER A 9 21.37 -33.96 31.31
C SER A 9 21.94 -33.84 32.71
N LYS A 10 21.06 -33.73 33.74
CA LYS A 10 21.20 -34.26 35.12
C LYS A 10 19.88 -33.96 35.83
N LEU A 11 19.07 -34.91 36.10
CA LEU A 11 18.94 -35.84 37.25
C LEU A 11 18.92 -35.19 38.63
N GLY A 12 17.80 -35.42 39.33
CA GLY A 12 17.78 -35.64 40.76
C GLY A 12 16.98 -34.65 41.59
N SER A 13 15.80 -34.95 42.08
CA SER A 13 15.66 -35.53 43.41
C SER A 13 14.19 -35.59 43.84
N LEU A 14 13.84 -36.72 44.28
CA LEU A 14 12.59 -37.17 44.89
C LEU A 14 12.52 -36.60 46.33
N ALA A 15 11.40 -35.96 46.70
CA ALA A 15 11.04 -35.83 48.12
C ALA A 15 9.52 -35.90 48.25
N ALA A 16 9.10 -37.05 48.74
CA ALA A 16 7.76 -37.31 49.25
C ALA A 16 7.55 -36.68 50.59
N VAL A 17 6.48 -35.94 50.80
CA VAL A 17 5.98 -35.61 52.15
C VAL A 17 4.48 -35.90 52.23
N VAL A 18 4.20 -36.65 53.28
CA VAL A 18 3.06 -37.39 53.69
C VAL A 18 1.86 -36.51 54.15
N LEU A 19 0.67 -37.09 53.94
CA LEU A 19 -0.65 -36.71 54.41
C LEU A 19 -0.72 -36.23 55.86
N THR A 20 -1.58 -35.23 56.13
CA THR A 20 -2.44 -35.23 57.31
C THR A 20 -3.83 -34.73 56.97
N LEU A 21 -4.80 -35.64 57.02
CA LEU A 21 -6.21 -35.37 57.07
C LEU A 21 -6.57 -34.83 58.45
N ASN A 22 -7.18 -33.69 58.53
CA ASN A 22 -7.96 -33.25 59.68
C ASN A 22 -9.36 -32.84 59.19
N ALA A 23 -10.30 -33.72 59.50
CA ALA A 23 -11.71 -33.44 59.46
C ALA A 23 -12.09 -32.57 60.68
N CYS A 24 -12.64 -31.41 60.40
CA CYS A 24 -13.52 -30.74 61.37
C CYS A 24 -14.84 -30.36 60.67
N LYS A 25 -15.84 -31.01 61.20
CA LYS A 25 -17.22 -30.87 60.96
C LYS A 25 -17.70 -29.73 61.87
N ASP A 26 -18.13 -28.63 61.35
CA ASP A 26 -19.13 -27.72 61.97
C ASP A 26 -19.73 -26.81 60.88
N LEU A 27 -21.04 -26.98 60.65
CA LEU A 27 -21.86 -26.02 59.92
C LEU A 27 -22.19 -24.87 60.85
N PRO A 28 -22.05 -23.63 60.39
CA PRO A 28 -23.06 -22.65 60.74
C PRO A 28 -23.62 -21.92 59.49
N LYS A 29 -24.93 -21.95 59.44
CA LYS A 29 -25.80 -20.85 59.13
C LYS A 29 -25.56 -20.09 57.81
N SER A 30 -26.56 -20.27 56.92
CA SER A 30 -26.84 -19.47 55.74
C SER A 30 -26.39 -18.04 55.86
N ILE A 31 -25.36 -17.68 55.11
CA ILE A 31 -25.07 -16.32 54.69
C ILE A 31 -25.86 -16.10 53.42
N GLU A 32 -26.84 -15.20 53.50
CA GLU A 32 -27.53 -14.67 52.32
C GLU A 32 -26.48 -14.16 51.35
N THR A 33 -26.34 -14.88 50.28
CA THR A 33 -25.53 -14.46 49.14
C THR A 33 -26.30 -13.28 48.53
N ASN A 34 -25.92 -12.06 48.93
CA ASN A 34 -26.23 -10.88 48.14
C ASN A 34 -25.67 -11.15 46.77
N THR A 35 -26.55 -11.57 45.89
CA THR A 35 -26.31 -11.57 44.42
C THR A 35 -26.05 -10.13 44.05
N LEU A 36 -24.77 -9.77 44.04
CA LEU A 36 -24.35 -8.59 43.33
C LEU A 36 -24.82 -8.83 41.89
N LYS A 37 -25.92 -8.15 41.56
CA LYS A 37 -26.29 -7.94 40.16
C LYS A 37 -25.05 -7.39 39.50
N SER A 38 -24.30 -8.28 38.86
CA SER A 38 -23.35 -7.91 37.82
C SER A 38 -24.19 -7.12 36.81
N THR A 39 -24.17 -5.82 36.94
CA THR A 39 -24.53 -4.93 35.84
C THR A 39 -23.52 -5.33 34.76
N GLU A 40 -23.94 -6.19 33.84
CA GLU A 40 -23.30 -6.31 32.56
C GLU A 40 -23.25 -4.89 31.99
N ASN A 41 -22.14 -4.20 32.27
CA ASN A 41 -21.70 -3.13 31.42
C ASN A 41 -21.46 -3.83 30.07
N LYS A 42 -22.49 -3.88 29.27
CA LYS A 42 -22.40 -4.09 27.86
C LYS A 42 -21.52 -2.93 27.38
N GLU A 43 -20.21 -3.10 27.50
CA GLU A 43 -19.28 -2.31 26.70
C GLU A 43 -19.78 -2.52 25.29
N VAL A 44 -20.45 -1.51 24.77
CA VAL A 44 -20.79 -1.45 23.36
C VAL A 44 -19.43 -1.34 22.67
N SER A 45 -18.85 -2.51 22.45
CA SER A 45 -17.62 -2.67 21.66
C SER A 45 -17.94 -2.00 20.34
N ALA A 46 -17.45 -0.79 20.19
CA ALA A 46 -17.69 -0.03 18.98
C ALA A 46 -17.02 -0.79 17.82
N PRO A 47 -17.76 -1.11 16.75
CA PRO A 47 -17.28 -2.06 15.76
C PRO A 47 -16.02 -1.57 15.09
N ILE A 48 -15.02 -2.44 15.08
CA ILE A 48 -13.88 -2.34 14.16
C ILE A 48 -14.34 -2.97 12.85
N VAL A 49 -14.21 -2.23 11.77
CA VAL A 49 -14.61 -2.69 10.43
C VAL A 49 -13.41 -2.65 9.48
N TYR A 50 -13.55 -3.25 8.31
CA TYR A 50 -12.49 -3.18 7.32
C TYR A 50 -13.00 -2.83 5.92
N VAL A 51 -12.07 -2.30 5.13
CA VAL A 51 -12.25 -2.02 3.71
C VAL A 51 -11.20 -2.81 2.92
N ASN A 52 -11.65 -3.57 1.93
CA ASN A 52 -10.76 -4.24 1.00
C ASN A 52 -10.21 -3.20 0.00
N SER A 53 -8.93 -2.87 0.14
CA SER A 53 -8.27 -1.85 -0.70
C SER A 53 -8.13 -2.28 -2.15
N ASP A 54 -7.96 -3.58 -2.45
CA ASP A 54 -7.87 -4.07 -3.83
C ASP A 54 -9.19 -3.81 -4.57
N SER A 55 -10.32 -4.10 -3.88
CA SER A 55 -11.66 -3.82 -4.39
C SER A 55 -11.94 -2.32 -4.49
N LEU A 56 -11.50 -1.54 -3.50
CA LEU A 56 -11.65 -0.09 -3.50
C LEU A 56 -10.92 0.52 -4.69
N LEU A 57 -9.64 0.22 -4.87
CA LEU A 57 -8.83 0.75 -5.97
C LEU A 57 -9.39 0.32 -7.34
N SER A 58 -9.91 -0.89 -7.48
CA SER A 58 -10.47 -1.35 -8.76
C SER A 58 -11.81 -0.72 -9.12
N LYS A 59 -12.60 -0.25 -8.14
CA LYS A 59 -13.98 0.22 -8.33
C LYS A 59 -14.21 1.69 -8.04
N TYR A 60 -13.24 2.39 -7.46
CA TYR A 60 -13.34 3.82 -7.19
C TYR A 60 -13.05 4.62 -8.47
N GLU A 61 -14.04 5.38 -8.95
CA GLU A 61 -13.97 6.09 -10.24
C GLU A 61 -12.83 7.11 -10.29
N TYR A 62 -12.55 7.81 -9.18
CA TYR A 62 -11.41 8.72 -9.11
C TYR A 62 -10.08 8.00 -9.38
N PHE A 63 -9.88 6.81 -8.81
CA PHE A 63 -8.66 6.02 -9.04
C PHE A 63 -8.55 5.56 -10.49
N LYS A 64 -9.65 5.13 -11.11
CA LYS A 64 -9.67 4.73 -12.53
C LYS A 64 -9.23 5.89 -13.44
N VAL A 65 -9.73 7.11 -13.18
CA VAL A 65 -9.35 8.30 -13.94
C VAL A 65 -7.87 8.63 -13.77
N ILE A 66 -7.35 8.58 -12.54
CA ILE A 66 -5.92 8.79 -12.27
C ILE A 66 -5.08 7.74 -13.00
N LYS A 67 -5.45 6.47 -12.89
CA LYS A 67 -4.74 5.37 -13.54
C LYS A 67 -4.68 5.56 -15.05
N ALA A 68 -5.80 5.84 -15.70
CA ALA A 68 -5.87 6.11 -17.14
C ALA A 68 -5.01 7.33 -17.55
N LYS A 69 -5.01 8.39 -16.73
CA LYS A 69 -4.16 9.58 -16.94
C LYS A 69 -2.67 9.20 -16.95
N PHE A 70 -2.22 8.40 -15.98
CA PHE A 70 -0.82 8.01 -15.90
C PHE A 70 -0.41 7.01 -16.98
N GLU A 71 -1.28 6.06 -17.32
CA GLU A 71 -1.07 5.17 -18.46
C GLU A 71 -0.91 5.96 -19.76
N GLY A 72 -1.76 6.96 -19.99
CA GLY A 72 -1.67 7.85 -21.15
C GLY A 72 -0.37 8.67 -21.18
N LYS A 73 0.06 9.25 -20.04
CA LYS A 73 1.30 9.99 -19.93
C LYS A 73 2.53 9.11 -20.13
N SER A 74 2.53 7.91 -19.54
CA SER A 74 3.61 6.94 -19.70
C SER A 74 3.76 6.53 -21.16
N LYS A 75 2.63 6.19 -21.81
CA LYS A 75 2.61 5.86 -23.23
C LYS A 75 3.15 7.00 -24.09
N LYS A 76 2.69 8.22 -23.84
CA LYS A 76 3.17 9.41 -24.58
C LYS A 76 4.67 9.60 -24.41
N ALA A 77 5.21 9.49 -23.19
CA ALA A 77 6.65 9.63 -22.94
C ALA A 77 7.46 8.54 -23.67
N GLN A 78 6.95 7.30 -23.70
CA GLN A 78 7.56 6.20 -24.44
C GLN A 78 7.55 6.45 -25.96
N ASP A 79 6.42 6.88 -26.50
CA ASP A 79 6.27 7.18 -27.93
C ASP A 79 7.19 8.35 -28.36
N ASP A 80 7.26 9.40 -27.53
CA ASP A 80 8.14 10.56 -27.75
C ASP A 80 9.62 10.13 -27.72
N LEU A 81 10.03 9.30 -26.75
CA LEU A 81 11.38 8.78 -26.64
C LEU A 81 11.75 7.92 -27.84
N LYS A 82 10.85 7.03 -28.27
CA LYS A 82 11.03 6.20 -29.46
C LYS A 82 11.21 7.04 -30.73
N SER A 83 10.35 8.06 -30.89
CA SER A 83 10.40 8.98 -32.04
C SER A 83 11.72 9.75 -32.08
N LYS A 84 12.12 10.36 -30.95
CA LYS A 84 13.39 11.08 -30.82
C LYS A 84 14.60 10.17 -31.05
N GLY A 85 14.58 8.95 -30.48
CA GLY A 85 15.62 7.96 -30.69
C GLY A 85 15.76 7.54 -32.14
N ALA A 86 14.65 7.28 -32.82
CA ALA A 86 14.66 6.97 -34.26
C ALA A 86 15.19 8.13 -35.12
N ALA A 87 14.83 9.38 -34.78
CA ALA A 87 15.38 10.54 -35.44
C ALA A 87 16.89 10.68 -35.26
N PHE A 88 17.37 10.49 -34.04
CA PHE A 88 18.78 10.50 -33.72
C PHE A 88 19.55 9.42 -34.50
N GLN A 89 19.04 8.19 -34.55
CA GLN A 89 19.66 7.10 -35.32
C GLN A 89 19.77 7.43 -36.80
N ARG A 90 18.73 8.03 -37.42
CA ARG A 90 18.79 8.48 -38.80
C ARG A 90 19.88 9.54 -39.02
N GLU A 91 20.02 10.50 -38.10
CA GLU A 91 21.06 11.53 -38.20
C GLU A 91 22.49 10.93 -38.07
N VAL A 92 22.66 9.97 -37.15
CA VAL A 92 23.93 9.24 -37.00
C VAL A 92 24.27 8.49 -38.31
N ALA A 93 23.29 7.77 -38.89
CA ALA A 93 23.48 7.03 -40.12
C ALA A 93 23.85 7.98 -41.30
N ALA A 94 23.15 9.12 -41.44
CA ALA A 94 23.47 10.12 -42.44
C ALA A 94 24.86 10.72 -42.26
N TYR A 95 25.27 10.99 -41.03
CA TYR A 95 26.66 11.42 -40.75
C TYR A 95 27.68 10.37 -41.15
N GLN A 96 27.48 9.10 -40.76
CA GLN A 96 28.39 8.01 -41.14
C GLN A 96 28.57 7.86 -42.66
N GLN A 97 27.49 8.03 -43.43
CA GLN A 97 27.52 7.98 -44.88
C GLN A 97 28.23 9.16 -45.53
N GLY A 98 28.02 10.37 -44.94
CA GLY A 98 28.52 11.62 -45.52
C GLY A 98 29.87 12.10 -44.97
N ALA A 99 30.37 11.54 -43.87
CA ALA A 99 31.54 12.06 -43.15
C ALA A 99 32.79 12.23 -43.99
N ASN A 100 33.02 11.33 -44.97
CA ASN A 100 34.18 11.37 -45.83
C ASN A 100 34.17 12.52 -46.85
N THR A 101 33.00 13.10 -47.10
CA THR A 101 32.85 14.22 -48.03
C THR A 101 32.75 15.58 -47.32
N MET A 102 32.69 15.58 -45.99
CA MET A 102 32.58 16.80 -45.16
C MET A 102 33.96 17.41 -44.92
N SER A 103 34.00 18.76 -44.84
CA SER A 103 35.17 19.47 -44.32
C SER A 103 35.40 19.15 -42.83
N ALA A 104 36.62 19.46 -42.32
CA ALA A 104 36.93 19.28 -40.89
C ALA A 104 35.96 20.02 -39.98
N ASP A 105 35.61 21.26 -40.28
CA ASP A 105 34.70 22.09 -39.51
C ASP A 105 33.26 21.53 -39.53
N GLN A 106 32.83 21.05 -40.70
CA GLN A 106 31.48 20.42 -40.82
C GLN A 106 31.39 19.13 -39.99
N ARG A 107 32.43 18.32 -39.99
CA ARG A 107 32.49 17.11 -39.13
C ARG A 107 32.42 17.47 -37.66
N ALA A 108 33.30 18.37 -37.19
CA ALA A 108 33.36 18.81 -35.81
C ALA A 108 32.02 19.36 -35.33
N SER A 109 31.36 20.21 -36.12
CA SER A 109 30.06 20.79 -35.76
C SER A 109 28.96 19.73 -35.74
N THR A 110 28.97 18.74 -36.64
CA THR A 110 28.01 17.66 -36.68
C THR A 110 28.18 16.71 -35.47
N GLU A 111 29.42 16.32 -35.17
CA GLU A 111 29.73 15.51 -33.99
C GLU A 111 29.28 16.16 -32.70
N GLN A 112 29.56 17.47 -32.54
CA GLN A 112 29.10 18.22 -31.37
C GLN A 112 27.59 18.27 -31.28
N ARG A 113 26.86 18.44 -32.39
CA ARG A 113 25.43 18.41 -32.44
C ARG A 113 24.86 17.03 -32.07
N LEU A 114 25.43 15.94 -32.59
CA LEU A 114 25.03 14.58 -32.26
C LEU A 114 25.26 14.27 -30.77
N ALA A 115 26.40 14.70 -30.21
CA ALA A 115 26.71 14.54 -28.80
C ALA A 115 25.66 15.25 -27.92
N ARG A 116 25.29 16.51 -28.25
CA ARG A 116 24.20 17.22 -27.54
C ARG A 116 22.87 16.49 -27.63
N LYS A 117 22.49 16.00 -28.81
CA LYS A 117 21.24 15.24 -28.98
C LYS A 117 21.20 13.96 -28.15
N GLN A 118 22.33 13.28 -28.04
CA GLN A 118 22.44 12.10 -27.18
C GLN A 118 22.21 12.44 -25.70
N GLN A 119 22.82 13.54 -25.23
CA GLN A 119 22.60 14.03 -23.86
C GLN A 119 21.14 14.45 -23.63
N GLU A 120 20.53 15.12 -24.61
CA GLU A 120 19.12 15.53 -24.55
C GLU A 120 18.18 14.31 -24.45
N LEU A 121 18.46 13.23 -25.18
CA LEU A 121 17.69 11.97 -25.09
C LEU A 121 17.79 11.34 -23.71
N GLN A 122 19.00 11.26 -23.17
CA GLN A 122 19.23 10.75 -21.82
C GLN A 122 18.52 11.61 -20.76
N GLY A 123 18.67 12.93 -20.87
CA GLY A 123 17.99 13.89 -20.00
C GLY A 123 16.47 13.77 -20.10
N TYR A 124 15.93 13.65 -21.31
CA TYR A 124 14.48 13.46 -21.52
C TYR A 124 13.97 12.20 -20.82
N GLN A 125 14.66 11.07 -21.01
CA GLN A 125 14.28 9.79 -20.38
C GLN A 125 14.25 9.89 -18.85
N GLN A 126 15.28 10.47 -18.26
CA GLN A 126 15.38 10.63 -16.81
C GLN A 126 14.32 11.60 -16.28
N ASN A 127 14.19 12.76 -16.93
CA ASN A 127 13.25 13.81 -16.48
C ASN A 127 11.80 13.36 -16.61
N ALA A 128 11.43 12.67 -17.71
CA ALA A 128 10.09 12.14 -17.90
C ALA A 128 9.74 11.10 -16.84
N GLY A 129 10.69 10.20 -16.52
CA GLY A 129 10.49 9.20 -15.44
C GLY A 129 10.30 9.84 -14.08
N THR A 130 11.17 10.77 -13.71
CA THR A 130 11.09 11.51 -12.44
C THR A 130 9.80 12.32 -12.32
N ALA A 131 9.42 13.01 -13.40
CA ALA A 131 8.19 13.80 -13.41
C ALA A 131 6.93 12.92 -13.21
N LEU A 132 6.87 11.78 -13.89
CA LEU A 132 5.76 10.82 -13.71
C LEU A 132 5.71 10.28 -12.28
N GLN A 133 6.84 9.89 -11.72
CA GLN A 133 6.93 9.37 -10.36
C GLN A 133 6.51 10.39 -9.31
N ASN A 134 6.97 11.65 -9.45
CA ASN A 134 6.59 12.74 -8.54
C ASN A 134 5.08 13.04 -8.62
N GLU A 135 4.54 13.08 -9.83
CA GLU A 135 3.11 13.35 -10.02
C GLU A 135 2.26 12.19 -9.47
N GLU A 136 2.69 10.94 -9.66
CA GLU A 136 2.04 9.75 -9.09
C GLU A 136 2.02 9.81 -7.56
N GLY A 137 3.14 10.21 -6.94
CA GLY A 137 3.21 10.41 -5.49
C GLY A 137 2.18 11.42 -4.97
N ILE A 138 2.09 12.58 -5.65
CA ILE A 138 1.11 13.63 -5.31
C ILE A 138 -0.34 13.14 -5.47
N GLU A 139 -0.64 12.41 -6.54
CA GLU A 139 -2.00 11.90 -6.76
C GLU A 139 -2.36 10.77 -5.78
N ASN A 140 -1.40 9.94 -5.39
CA ASN A 140 -1.61 8.92 -4.35
C ASN A 140 -1.88 9.56 -2.98
N GLU A 141 -1.20 10.64 -2.63
CA GLU A 141 -1.50 11.41 -1.41
C GLU A 141 -2.92 12.00 -1.46
N LYS A 142 -3.32 12.60 -2.59
CA LYS A 142 -4.69 13.11 -2.76
C LYS A 142 -5.73 12.01 -2.65
N LEU A 143 -5.47 10.85 -3.25
CA LEU A 143 -6.34 9.68 -3.16
C LEU A 143 -6.51 9.23 -1.69
N TYR A 144 -5.39 9.09 -0.98
CA TYR A 144 -5.41 8.76 0.45
C TYR A 144 -6.24 9.74 1.26
N ASN A 145 -6.00 11.04 1.08
CA ASN A 145 -6.70 12.10 1.80
C ASN A 145 -8.21 12.07 1.52
N LYS A 146 -8.63 11.88 0.26
CA LYS A 146 -10.06 11.76 -0.09
C LYS A 146 -10.72 10.56 0.60
N VAL A 147 -10.07 9.41 0.57
CA VAL A 147 -10.59 8.20 1.23
C VAL A 147 -10.65 8.39 2.75
N ALA A 148 -9.59 8.94 3.35
CA ALA A 148 -9.53 9.18 4.81
C ALA A 148 -10.57 10.20 5.28
N GLU A 149 -10.79 11.28 4.55
CA GLU A 149 -11.82 12.29 4.85
C GLU A 149 -13.23 11.71 4.77
N TYR A 150 -13.50 10.93 3.73
CA TYR A 150 -14.76 10.22 3.59
C TYR A 150 -14.98 9.25 4.76
N LEU A 151 -13.99 8.38 5.03
CA LEU A 151 -14.07 7.42 6.12
C LEU A 151 -14.24 8.08 7.50
N LYS A 152 -13.61 9.23 7.74
CA LYS A 152 -13.76 9.99 8.97
C LYS A 152 -15.21 10.45 9.19
N LYS A 153 -15.89 10.92 8.13
CA LYS A 153 -17.30 11.31 8.19
C LYS A 153 -18.19 10.09 8.35
N HIS A 154 -17.95 9.07 7.53
CA HIS A 154 -18.74 7.84 7.50
C HIS A 154 -18.67 7.07 8.82
N ALA A 155 -17.48 6.92 9.39
CA ALA A 155 -17.27 6.27 10.68
C ALA A 155 -18.01 6.97 11.82
N LYS A 156 -18.04 8.31 11.83
CA LYS A 156 -18.81 9.07 12.82
C LYS A 156 -20.32 8.79 12.71
N LEU A 157 -20.85 8.73 11.49
CA LEU A 157 -22.27 8.45 11.25
C LEU A 157 -22.68 7.04 11.66
N LYS A 158 -21.78 6.06 11.42
CA LYS A 158 -22.03 4.63 11.68
C LYS A 158 -21.59 4.17 13.07
N GLY A 159 -20.90 4.99 13.82
CA GLY A 159 -20.36 4.64 15.14
C GLY A 159 -19.11 3.77 15.09
N TYR A 160 -18.43 3.65 13.94
CA TYR A 160 -17.17 2.91 13.84
C TYR A 160 -16.06 3.62 14.61
N LYS A 161 -15.25 2.86 15.34
CA LYS A 161 -14.09 3.39 16.08
C LYS A 161 -12.79 3.19 15.35
N MET A 162 -12.75 2.18 14.46
CA MET A 162 -11.59 1.90 13.66
C MET A 162 -12.02 1.30 12.31
N VAL A 163 -11.38 1.75 11.25
CA VAL A 163 -11.51 1.17 9.92
C VAL A 163 -10.14 0.67 9.50
N LEU A 164 -10.02 -0.63 9.30
CA LEU A 164 -8.78 -1.29 8.89
C LEU A 164 -8.75 -1.48 7.37
N THR A 165 -7.55 -1.61 6.84
CA THR A 165 -7.34 -1.95 5.43
C THR A 165 -7.05 -3.44 5.30
N TYR A 166 -7.81 -4.14 4.45
CA TYR A 166 -7.53 -5.50 4.03
C TYR A 166 -7.04 -5.50 2.59
N SER A 167 -5.95 -6.23 2.33
CA SER A 167 -5.43 -6.45 0.97
C SER A 167 -4.76 -7.82 0.89
N LYS A 168 -4.90 -8.49 -0.24
CA LYS A 168 -4.20 -9.76 -0.50
C LYS A 168 -2.69 -9.58 -0.65
N SER A 169 -2.25 -8.41 -1.10
CA SER A 169 -0.84 -8.09 -1.31
C SER A 169 -0.12 -7.66 -0.02
N ASN A 170 -0.88 -7.24 1.01
CA ASN A 170 -0.34 -6.83 2.31
C ASN A 170 -1.17 -7.46 3.43
N SER A 171 -0.73 -8.64 3.90
CA SER A 171 -1.46 -9.51 4.81
C SER A 171 -1.35 -9.09 6.29
N ALA A 172 -1.54 -7.81 6.61
CA ALA A 172 -1.62 -7.37 8.00
C ALA A 172 -2.84 -7.98 8.73
N ILE A 173 -3.91 -8.29 7.96
CA ILE A 173 -5.11 -8.96 8.45
C ILE A 173 -5.19 -10.31 7.76
N LEU A 174 -5.05 -11.41 8.52
CA LEU A 174 -5.14 -12.77 8.00
C LEU A 174 -6.58 -13.29 7.92
N PHE A 175 -7.41 -12.84 8.84
CA PHE A 175 -8.83 -13.19 8.91
C PHE A 175 -9.64 -12.01 9.43
N ALA A 176 -10.78 -11.78 8.81
CA ALA A 176 -11.83 -10.89 9.32
C ALA A 176 -13.19 -11.48 8.92
N ASP A 177 -14.16 -11.38 9.80
CA ASP A 177 -15.53 -11.79 9.53
C ASP A 177 -16.15 -10.92 8.43
N GLU A 178 -16.89 -11.53 7.49
CA GLU A 178 -17.52 -10.80 6.38
C GLU A 178 -18.54 -9.74 6.84
N SER A 179 -19.11 -9.91 8.02
CA SER A 179 -20.03 -8.93 8.61
C SER A 179 -19.36 -7.59 8.94
N LEU A 180 -18.02 -7.57 9.03
CA LEU A 180 -17.22 -6.38 9.27
C LEU A 180 -16.76 -5.70 7.96
N ASP A 181 -17.07 -6.27 6.80
CA ASP A 181 -16.72 -5.72 5.49
C ASP A 181 -17.65 -4.57 5.07
N VAL A 182 -17.16 -3.34 5.15
CA VAL A 182 -17.87 -2.15 4.70
C VAL A 182 -17.43 -1.65 3.32
N THR A 183 -16.66 -2.45 2.59
CA THR A 183 -16.05 -2.07 1.30
C THR A 183 -17.08 -1.57 0.28
N LYS A 184 -18.19 -2.30 0.11
CA LYS A 184 -19.21 -1.92 -0.88
C LYS A 184 -19.87 -0.59 -0.57
N GLU A 185 -20.17 -0.36 0.71
CA GLU A 185 -20.78 0.88 1.19
C GLU A 185 -19.84 2.07 1.01
N VAL A 186 -18.57 1.88 1.37
CA VAL A 186 -17.51 2.91 1.23
C VAL A 186 -17.29 3.27 -0.25
N ILE A 187 -17.17 2.28 -1.13
CA ILE A 187 -16.99 2.52 -2.58
C ILE A 187 -18.18 3.30 -3.15
N LYS A 188 -19.40 2.90 -2.79
CA LYS A 188 -20.61 3.58 -3.24
C LYS A 188 -20.58 5.05 -2.84
N GLY A 189 -20.36 5.35 -1.57
CA GLY A 189 -20.35 6.73 -1.11
C GLY A 189 -19.19 7.56 -1.66
N LEU A 190 -17.99 6.99 -1.81
CA LEU A 190 -16.87 7.67 -2.47
C LEU A 190 -17.18 8.02 -3.93
N ASN A 191 -17.87 7.13 -4.65
CA ASN A 191 -18.27 7.39 -6.03
C ASN A 191 -19.41 8.41 -6.12
N GLU A 192 -20.32 8.47 -5.15
CA GLU A 192 -21.36 9.50 -5.07
C GLU A 192 -20.78 10.89 -4.77
N GLU A 193 -19.73 10.98 -3.94
CA GLU A 193 -19.01 12.24 -3.68
C GLU A 193 -18.10 12.65 -4.84
N TYR A 194 -17.68 11.72 -5.67
CA TYR A 194 -16.79 12.00 -6.79
C TYR A 194 -17.52 12.70 -7.92
N LYS A 195 -17.15 13.95 -8.17
CA LYS A 195 -17.59 14.71 -9.33
C LYS A 195 -16.39 14.87 -10.26
N PRO A 196 -16.38 14.26 -11.46
CA PRO A 196 -15.30 14.49 -12.41
C PRO A 196 -15.24 15.99 -12.75
N ALA A 197 -14.03 16.53 -12.81
CA ALA A 197 -13.82 17.88 -13.34
C ALA A 197 -14.34 17.91 -14.79
N LYS A 198 -15.20 18.90 -15.08
CA LYS A 198 -15.71 19.15 -16.42
C LYS A 198 -14.62 19.64 -17.35
#